data_391efe4dafa75e864597ed4731d450dd
#
_entry.id   391efe4dafa75e864597ed4731d450dd
#
_cell.length_a   1.000
_cell.length_b   1.000
_cell.length_c   1.000
_cell.angle_alpha   90.00
_cell.angle_beta   90.00
_cell.angle_gamma   90.00
#
_symmetry.space_group_name_H-M   'P 1'
#
loop_
_entity.id
_entity.type
_entity.pdbx_description
1 polymer ?
#
loop_
_entity_poly.entity_id
_entity_poly.type
_entity_poly.pdbx_seq_one_letter_code
_entity_poly.pdbx_strand_id
1 'polypeptide(L)'
;MQLPRFFGFVDLGILTVIAVAVVLPPREMYASDAIKGGDDVQFKLALGEARTIARPDDGRAVEDFARTLGEANDKDWAIDASVAAADRAKGSPTRWRALLAVSVAYVDRLDVVPGLDYANRALGACADAGGACPTWEQIRMELYQQNLDAGVKSGIDPRRDPRGFRKASESGMREIRLGPSHDTERGSAVPSGSASAP
;
A
#
# COMPACT_ATOMS: atom_id res chain seq x y z
N MET A 1 13.06 55.03 33.92
CA MET A 1 12.09 54.80 32.80
C MET A 1 11.04 53.83 33.28
N GLN A 2 9.82 54.31 33.59
CA GLN A 2 8.70 53.43 34.01
C GLN A 2 8.02 52.99 32.72
N LEU A 3 8.05 51.70 32.45
CA LEU A 3 7.24 51.07 31.39
C LEU A 3 5.75 51.27 31.70
N PRO A 4 4.92 51.74 30.74
CA PRO A 4 3.51 51.96 30.99
C PRO A 4 2.84 50.62 31.30
N ARG A 5 2.12 50.59 32.40
CA ARG A 5 1.34 49.48 32.98
C ARG A 5 0.06 49.13 32.19
N PHE A 6 0.09 49.25 30.86
CA PHE A 6 -1.10 49.06 30.01
C PHE A 6 -1.12 47.75 29.20
N PHE A 7 -0.20 46.83 29.45
CA PHE A 7 -0.38 45.49 28.95
C PHE A 7 -1.27 44.71 29.90
N GLY A 8 -2.57 44.84 29.70
CA GLY A 8 -3.57 44.06 30.42
C GLY A 8 -3.66 42.62 29.89
N PHE A 9 -4.31 41.75 30.68
CA PHE A 9 -4.58 40.36 30.27
C PHE A 9 -5.29 40.27 28.92
N VAL A 10 -6.03 41.31 28.51
CA VAL A 10 -6.67 41.43 27.20
C VAL A 10 -5.68 41.54 26.07
N ASP A 11 -4.63 42.34 26.23
CA ASP A 11 -3.58 42.51 25.17
C ASP A 11 -2.75 41.24 25.03
N LEU A 12 -2.48 40.55 26.13
CA LEU A 12 -1.82 39.25 26.11
C LEU A 12 -2.71 38.20 25.41
N GLY A 13 -4.01 38.20 25.65
CA GLY A 13 -4.98 37.35 24.98
C GLY A 13 -5.06 37.59 23.47
N ILE A 14 -5.10 38.86 23.05
CA ILE A 14 -5.11 39.26 21.63
C ILE A 14 -3.79 38.83 20.96
N LEU A 15 -2.65 39.09 21.60
CA LEU A 15 -1.33 38.70 21.09
C LEU A 15 -1.21 37.17 20.95
N THR A 16 -1.76 36.42 21.89
CA THR A 16 -1.78 34.94 21.84
C THR A 16 -2.67 34.45 20.70
N VAL A 17 -3.84 35.04 20.49
CA VAL A 17 -4.75 34.69 19.37
C VAL A 17 -4.09 35.01 18.02
N ILE A 18 -3.44 36.18 17.91
CA ILE A 18 -2.71 36.54 16.68
C ILE A 18 -1.53 35.60 16.45
N ALA A 19 -0.75 35.26 17.48
CA ALA A 19 0.36 34.33 17.36
C ALA A 19 -0.13 32.93 16.95
N VAL A 20 -1.22 32.44 17.53
CA VAL A 20 -1.86 31.17 17.15
C VAL A 20 -2.37 31.22 15.71
N ALA A 21 -3.01 32.32 15.29
CA ALA A 21 -3.50 32.47 13.92
C ALA A 21 -2.38 32.59 12.87
N VAL A 22 -1.20 33.11 13.26
CA VAL A 22 -0.03 33.24 12.39
C VAL A 22 0.79 31.94 12.36
N VAL A 23 0.86 31.21 13.48
CA VAL A 23 1.61 29.96 13.59
C VAL A 23 0.80 28.75 13.10
N LEU A 24 -0.53 28.79 13.27
CA LEU A 24 -1.42 27.82 12.63
C LEU A 24 -1.80 28.38 11.26
N PRO A 25 -1.19 27.88 10.19
CA PRO A 25 -1.57 28.31 8.85
C PRO A 25 -3.08 28.12 8.66
N PRO A 26 -3.76 29.03 7.93
CA PRO A 26 -5.19 28.94 7.73
C PRO A 26 -5.56 27.56 7.21
N ARG A 27 -6.65 27.01 7.73
CA ARG A 27 -7.16 25.65 7.43
C ARG A 27 -7.23 25.37 5.93
N GLU A 28 -7.40 26.42 5.12
CA GLU A 28 -7.42 26.42 3.67
C GLU A 28 -6.07 26.07 3.02
N MET A 29 -4.95 26.26 3.72
CA MET A 29 -3.62 25.82 3.21
C MET A 29 -3.42 24.31 3.30
N TYR A 30 -4.16 23.62 4.19
CA TYR A 30 -4.13 22.15 4.30
C TYR A 30 -5.23 21.49 3.48
N ALA A 31 -6.24 22.23 3.07
CA ALA A 31 -7.24 21.82 2.11
C ALA A 31 -6.73 22.06 0.68
N SER A 32 -5.63 21.42 0.31
CA SER A 32 -5.30 21.34 -1.11
C SER A 32 -6.42 20.57 -1.79
N ASP A 33 -6.91 21.06 -2.93
CA ASP A 33 -7.92 20.36 -3.78
C ASP A 33 -7.49 18.93 -4.16
N ALA A 34 -6.24 18.57 -3.88
CA ALA A 34 -5.68 17.23 -4.03
C ALA A 34 -6.20 16.24 -2.97
N ILE A 35 -6.55 16.70 -1.76
CA ILE A 35 -7.03 15.81 -0.69
C ILE A 35 -8.55 15.69 -0.80
N LYS A 36 -9.00 14.72 -1.58
CA LYS A 36 -10.41 14.34 -1.68
C LYS A 36 -10.81 13.51 -0.47
N GLY A 37 -11.19 14.15 0.61
CA GLY A 37 -11.67 13.49 1.81
C GLY A 37 -12.38 14.48 2.72
N GLY A 38 -13.43 14.00 3.42
CA GLY A 38 -14.08 14.78 4.47
C GLY A 38 -13.17 14.95 5.69
N ASP A 39 -13.66 15.66 6.70
CA ASP A 39 -12.95 15.93 7.97
C ASP A 39 -12.36 14.64 8.60
N ASP A 40 -13.02 13.49 8.42
CA ASP A 40 -12.56 12.19 8.92
C ASP A 40 -11.24 11.72 8.28
N VAL A 41 -11.02 11.98 6.99
CA VAL A 41 -9.80 11.58 6.29
C VAL A 41 -8.63 12.45 6.75
N GLN A 42 -8.84 13.76 6.90
CA GLN A 42 -7.82 14.67 7.40
C GLN A 42 -7.41 14.33 8.84
N PHE A 43 -8.38 13.98 9.68
CA PHE A 43 -8.11 13.54 11.05
C PHE A 43 -7.31 12.23 11.07
N LYS A 44 -7.70 11.25 10.24
CA LYS A 44 -6.96 9.98 10.11
C LYS A 44 -5.54 10.19 9.60
N LEU A 45 -5.34 11.11 8.64
CA LEU A 45 -4.01 11.47 8.14
C LEU A 45 -3.14 12.06 9.25
N ALA A 46 -3.64 13.07 9.97
CA ALA A 46 -2.89 13.68 11.06
C ALA A 46 -2.57 12.69 12.18
N LEU A 47 -3.51 11.79 12.50
CA LEU A 47 -3.30 10.74 13.50
C LEU A 47 -2.29 9.69 13.00
N GLY A 48 -2.38 9.31 11.73
CA GLY A 48 -1.46 8.36 11.09
C GLY A 48 -0.04 8.91 11.07
N GLU A 49 0.14 10.16 10.65
CA GLU A 49 1.43 10.85 10.67
C GLU A 49 2.02 10.92 12.08
N ALA A 50 1.24 11.36 13.05
CA ALA A 50 1.68 11.43 14.44
C ALA A 50 2.12 10.06 14.99
N ARG A 51 1.41 8.98 14.62
CA ARG A 51 1.78 7.60 15.02
C ARG A 51 3.07 7.13 14.37
N THR A 52 3.27 7.42 13.08
CA THR A 52 4.50 7.04 12.37
C THR A 52 5.71 7.82 12.86
N ILE A 53 5.55 9.08 13.26
CA ILE A 53 6.60 9.88 13.89
C ILE A 53 6.93 9.34 15.28
N ALA A 54 5.91 9.00 16.07
CA ALA A 54 6.09 8.51 17.44
C ALA A 54 6.67 7.08 17.50
N ARG A 55 6.42 6.25 16.47
CA ARG A 55 6.86 4.85 16.39
C ARG A 55 7.31 4.51 14.97
N PRO A 56 8.49 4.98 14.57
CA PRO A 56 8.98 4.83 13.19
C PRO A 56 9.21 3.36 12.77
N ASP A 57 9.38 2.46 13.74
CA ASP A 57 9.58 1.01 13.56
C ASP A 57 8.27 0.20 13.60
N ASP A 58 7.13 0.84 13.89
CA ASP A 58 5.83 0.18 13.84
C ASP A 58 5.32 0.09 12.39
N GLY A 59 5.63 -1.03 11.74
CA GLY A 59 5.20 -1.27 10.36
C GLY A 59 3.68 -1.22 10.14
N ARG A 60 2.86 -1.46 11.19
CA ARG A 60 1.39 -1.29 11.08
C ARG A 60 0.99 0.17 10.99
N ALA A 61 1.63 1.03 11.80
CA ALA A 61 1.36 2.47 11.75
C ALA A 61 1.66 3.03 10.35
N VAL A 62 2.75 2.55 9.72
CA VAL A 62 3.13 2.93 8.35
C VAL A 62 2.13 2.41 7.31
N GLU A 63 1.73 1.13 7.41
CA GLU A 63 0.74 0.53 6.51
C GLU A 63 -0.60 1.27 6.57
N ASP A 64 -1.08 1.58 7.79
CA ASP A 64 -2.32 2.33 7.99
C ASP A 64 -2.21 3.77 7.46
N PHE A 65 -1.08 4.43 7.66
CA PHE A 65 -0.85 5.79 7.16
C PHE A 65 -0.79 5.81 5.62
N ALA A 66 -0.03 4.91 5.00
CA ALA A 66 0.05 4.80 3.55
C ALA A 66 -1.31 4.52 2.91
N ARG A 67 -2.12 3.63 3.52
CA ARG A 67 -3.49 3.38 3.09
C ARG A 67 -4.36 4.63 3.17
N THR A 68 -4.27 5.39 4.26
CA THR A 68 -5.04 6.63 4.44
C THR A 68 -4.63 7.69 3.42
N LEU A 69 -3.34 7.79 3.07
CA LEU A 69 -2.86 8.64 1.98
C LEU A 69 -3.44 8.21 0.62
N GLY A 70 -3.51 6.90 0.37
CA GLY A 70 -4.16 6.35 -0.81
C GLY A 70 -5.65 6.70 -0.89
N GLU A 71 -6.38 6.59 0.23
CA GLU A 71 -7.78 7.00 0.36
C GLU A 71 -7.97 8.51 0.12
N ALA A 72 -7.01 9.33 0.54
CA ALA A 72 -6.96 10.77 0.27
C ALA A 72 -6.61 11.10 -1.19
N ASN A 73 -6.32 10.08 -2.02
CA ASN A 73 -5.88 10.18 -3.40
C ASN A 73 -4.49 10.84 -3.58
N ASP A 74 -3.69 10.90 -2.51
CA ASP A 74 -2.29 11.38 -2.57
C ASP A 74 -1.33 10.18 -2.69
N LYS A 75 -1.36 9.57 -3.88
CA LYS A 75 -0.66 8.31 -4.16
C LYS A 75 0.86 8.46 -4.20
N ASP A 76 1.35 9.59 -4.64
CA ASP A 76 2.79 9.84 -4.71
C ASP A 76 3.36 9.98 -3.29
N TRP A 77 2.67 10.70 -2.43
CA TRP A 77 3.05 10.84 -1.03
C TRP A 77 2.96 9.53 -0.25
N ALA A 78 1.97 8.70 -0.57
CA ALA A 78 1.85 7.36 -0.01
C ALA A 78 3.08 6.50 -0.34
N ILE A 79 3.60 6.58 -1.57
CA ILE A 79 4.82 5.88 -1.99
C ILE A 79 6.02 6.43 -1.23
N ASP A 80 6.25 7.74 -1.27
CA ASP A 80 7.41 8.37 -0.64
C ASP A 80 7.46 8.10 0.87
N ALA A 81 6.33 8.25 1.56
CA ALA A 81 6.22 7.96 2.99
C ALA A 81 6.52 6.50 3.30
N SER A 82 5.97 5.56 2.50
CA SER A 82 6.17 4.13 2.68
C SER A 82 7.62 3.72 2.41
N VAL A 83 8.26 4.27 1.37
CA VAL A 83 9.68 4.03 1.06
C VAL A 83 10.56 4.54 2.19
N ALA A 84 10.35 5.77 2.65
CA ALA A 84 11.11 6.35 3.76
C ALA A 84 10.95 5.52 5.04
N ALA A 85 9.77 4.96 5.30
CA ALA A 85 9.53 4.11 6.44
C ALA A 85 10.22 2.73 6.29
N ALA A 86 10.17 2.11 5.11
CA ALA A 86 10.88 0.86 4.84
C ALA A 86 12.40 1.00 4.99
N ASP A 87 12.95 2.18 4.64
CA ASP A 87 14.36 2.49 4.83
C ASP A 87 14.72 2.67 6.31
N ARG A 88 13.88 3.33 7.10
CA ARG A 88 14.08 3.46 8.56
C ARG A 88 13.96 2.11 9.28
N ALA A 89 13.08 1.24 8.79
CA ALA A 89 12.88 -0.10 9.35
C ALA A 89 13.99 -1.11 8.97
N LYS A 90 15.10 -0.68 8.35
CA LYS A 90 16.25 -1.57 8.07
C LYS A 90 16.74 -2.20 9.37
N GLY A 91 16.76 -3.54 9.40
CA GLY A 91 17.14 -4.31 10.60
C GLY A 91 15.99 -4.58 11.59
N SER A 92 14.81 -3.99 11.42
CA SER A 92 13.64 -4.31 12.22
C SER A 92 13.00 -5.65 11.79
N PRO A 93 12.57 -6.49 12.75
CA PRO A 93 11.85 -7.73 12.44
C PRO A 93 10.47 -7.47 11.79
N THR A 94 9.97 -6.24 11.81
CA THR A 94 8.70 -5.83 11.20
C THR A 94 8.87 -5.11 9.86
N ARG A 95 10.09 -5.03 9.33
CA ARG A 95 10.41 -4.38 8.03
C ARG A 95 9.54 -4.86 6.88
N TRP A 96 9.16 -6.12 6.87
CA TRP A 96 8.29 -6.70 5.85
C TRP A 96 6.96 -5.96 5.70
N ARG A 97 6.39 -5.41 6.80
CA ARG A 97 5.15 -4.61 6.75
C ARG A 97 5.34 -3.31 6.00
N ALA A 98 6.43 -2.60 6.28
CA ALA A 98 6.74 -1.37 5.57
C ALA A 98 6.98 -1.61 4.07
N LEU A 99 7.69 -2.70 3.71
CA LEU A 99 7.89 -3.09 2.32
C LEU A 99 6.57 -3.48 1.62
N LEU A 100 5.66 -4.15 2.33
CA LEU A 100 4.33 -4.46 1.82
C LEU A 100 3.51 -3.18 1.59
N ALA A 101 3.59 -2.20 2.50
CA ALA A 101 2.93 -0.90 2.32
C ALA A 101 3.43 -0.18 1.05
N VAL A 102 4.74 -0.21 0.78
CA VAL A 102 5.31 0.34 -0.47
C VAL A 102 4.71 -0.37 -1.69
N SER A 103 4.64 -1.71 -1.65
CA SER A 103 4.05 -2.50 -2.74
C SER A 103 2.61 -2.07 -3.02
N VAL A 104 1.78 -1.98 -1.98
CA VAL A 104 0.38 -1.56 -2.09
C VAL A 104 0.26 -0.15 -2.66
N ALA A 105 1.08 0.80 -2.19
CA ALA A 105 1.05 2.18 -2.67
C ALA A 105 1.40 2.28 -4.17
N TYR A 106 2.37 1.50 -4.66
CA TYR A 106 2.67 1.41 -6.10
C TYR A 106 1.50 0.81 -6.89
N VAL A 107 0.88 -0.26 -6.39
CA VAL A 107 -0.27 -0.90 -7.05
C VAL A 107 -1.48 0.03 -7.10
N ASP A 108 -1.74 0.79 -6.05
CA ASP A 108 -2.81 1.79 -6.02
C ASP A 108 -2.59 2.92 -7.05
N ARG A 109 -1.32 3.22 -7.38
CA ARG A 109 -0.95 4.12 -8.48
C ARG A 109 -0.97 3.44 -9.85
N LEU A 110 -1.30 2.14 -9.92
CA LEU A 110 -1.27 1.30 -11.12
C LEU A 110 0.16 1.05 -11.66
N ASP A 111 1.18 1.20 -10.84
CA ASP A 111 2.57 0.88 -11.13
C ASP A 111 2.88 -0.54 -10.62
N VAL A 112 2.31 -1.54 -11.28
CA VAL A 112 2.31 -2.93 -10.79
C VAL A 112 3.69 -3.60 -10.81
N VAL A 113 4.59 -3.20 -11.71
CA VAL A 113 5.93 -3.81 -11.80
C VAL A 113 6.79 -3.47 -10.58
N PRO A 114 6.99 -2.19 -10.19
CA PRO A 114 7.65 -1.90 -8.92
C PRO A 114 6.87 -2.42 -7.71
N GLY A 115 5.52 -2.43 -7.76
CA GLY A 115 4.69 -3.05 -6.73
C GLY A 115 5.04 -4.52 -6.51
N LEU A 116 5.20 -5.30 -7.58
CA LEU A 116 5.61 -6.71 -7.51
C LEU A 116 7.03 -6.88 -6.94
N ASP A 117 7.98 -6.02 -7.31
CA ASP A 117 9.34 -6.04 -6.74
C ASP A 117 9.30 -5.86 -5.22
N TYR A 118 8.56 -4.87 -4.74
CA TYR A 118 8.41 -4.64 -3.30
C TYR A 118 7.64 -5.76 -2.59
N ALA A 119 6.67 -6.42 -3.23
CA ALA A 119 6.00 -7.60 -2.70
C ALA A 119 6.98 -8.77 -2.50
N ASN A 120 7.87 -9.02 -3.47
CA ASN A 120 8.93 -10.03 -3.36
C ASN A 120 9.90 -9.71 -2.22
N ARG A 121 10.30 -8.44 -2.09
CA ARG A 121 11.17 -7.99 -0.97
C ARG A 121 10.48 -8.11 0.39
N ALA A 122 9.18 -7.86 0.45
CA ALA A 122 8.40 -8.05 1.68
C ALA A 122 8.36 -9.52 2.10
N LEU A 123 8.14 -10.43 1.15
CA LEU A 123 8.18 -11.88 1.40
C LEU A 123 9.54 -12.35 1.91
N GLY A 124 10.63 -11.92 1.27
CA GLY A 124 11.98 -12.21 1.74
C GLY A 124 12.21 -11.73 3.18
N ALA A 125 11.85 -10.47 3.47
CA ALA A 125 12.00 -9.90 4.80
C ALA A 125 11.10 -10.61 5.84
N CYS A 126 9.94 -11.14 5.46
CA CYS A 126 9.08 -11.95 6.31
C CYS A 126 9.72 -13.30 6.63
N ALA A 127 10.29 -13.98 5.64
CA ALA A 127 11.01 -15.24 5.85
C ALA A 127 12.20 -15.06 6.81
N ASP A 128 12.97 -13.97 6.64
CA ASP A 128 14.09 -13.62 7.51
C ASP A 128 13.67 -13.25 8.93
N ALA A 129 12.47 -12.71 9.11
CA ALA A 129 11.93 -12.28 10.39
C ALA A 129 11.48 -13.45 11.28
N GLY A 130 11.35 -14.67 10.76
CA GLY A 130 10.94 -15.85 11.50
C GLY A 130 9.62 -15.62 12.25
N GLY A 131 9.60 -15.88 13.55
CA GLY A 131 8.38 -15.74 14.39
C GLY A 131 7.76 -14.34 14.45
N ALA A 132 8.48 -13.30 14.03
CA ALA A 132 7.94 -11.93 13.93
C ALA A 132 7.04 -11.75 12.69
N CYS A 133 7.09 -12.67 11.73
CA CYS A 133 6.13 -12.74 10.63
C CYS A 133 5.22 -13.95 10.81
N PRO A 134 3.96 -13.79 11.24
CA PRO A 134 3.04 -14.90 11.43
C PRO A 134 2.75 -15.63 10.11
N THR A 135 2.59 -16.95 10.16
CA THR A 135 2.34 -17.82 8.99
C THR A 135 1.16 -17.35 8.14
N TRP A 136 0.09 -16.86 8.76
CA TRP A 136 -1.08 -16.36 8.04
C TRP A 136 -0.78 -15.07 7.25
N GLU A 137 0.11 -14.21 7.75
CA GLU A 137 0.58 -13.03 7.00
C GLU A 137 1.47 -13.45 5.83
N GLN A 138 2.34 -14.42 6.03
CA GLN A 138 3.15 -14.97 4.94
C GLN A 138 2.26 -15.51 3.83
N ILE A 139 1.27 -16.35 4.13
CA ILE A 139 0.32 -16.88 3.16
C ILE A 139 -0.42 -15.75 2.43
N ARG A 140 -0.86 -14.72 3.16
CA ARG A 140 -1.53 -13.55 2.57
C ARG A 140 -0.64 -12.83 1.57
N MET A 141 0.64 -12.61 1.92
CA MET A 141 1.60 -11.95 1.03
C MET A 141 1.96 -12.82 -0.18
N GLU A 142 2.10 -14.13 -0.01
CA GLU A 142 2.32 -15.06 -1.12
C GLU A 142 1.17 -15.00 -2.13
N LEU A 143 -0.08 -15.02 -1.66
CA LEU A 143 -1.26 -14.90 -2.52
C LEU A 143 -1.31 -13.52 -3.22
N TYR A 144 -0.96 -12.46 -2.51
CA TYR A 144 -0.90 -11.12 -3.08
C TYR A 144 0.17 -11.02 -4.17
N GLN A 145 1.37 -11.52 -3.88
CA GLN A 145 2.48 -11.56 -4.83
C GLN A 145 2.14 -12.39 -6.08
N GLN A 146 1.56 -13.59 -5.92
CA GLN A 146 1.15 -14.45 -7.03
C GLN A 146 0.09 -13.76 -7.90
N ASN A 147 -0.84 -13.03 -7.29
CA ASN A 147 -1.86 -12.26 -8.02
C ASN A 147 -1.22 -11.17 -8.88
N LEU A 148 -0.29 -10.40 -8.32
CA LEU A 148 0.43 -9.37 -9.06
C LEU A 148 1.29 -9.96 -10.17
N ASP A 149 2.00 -11.05 -9.91
CA ASP A 149 2.86 -11.73 -10.88
C ASP A 149 2.04 -12.25 -12.08
N ALA A 150 0.87 -12.87 -11.82
CA ALA A 150 -0.03 -13.29 -12.87
C ALA A 150 -0.54 -12.11 -13.72
N GLY A 151 -0.88 -10.99 -13.07
CA GLY A 151 -1.26 -9.76 -13.75
C GLY A 151 -0.15 -9.20 -14.64
N VAL A 152 1.07 -9.11 -14.10
CA VAL A 152 2.24 -8.62 -14.86
C VAL A 152 2.57 -9.54 -16.03
N LYS A 153 2.54 -10.85 -15.84
CA LYS A 153 2.76 -11.85 -16.90
C LYS A 153 1.73 -11.81 -18.03
N SER A 154 0.53 -11.33 -17.75
CA SER A 154 -0.51 -11.16 -18.78
C SER A 154 -0.15 -10.11 -19.84
N GLY A 155 0.80 -9.21 -19.54
CA GLY A 155 1.19 -8.10 -20.42
C GLY A 155 0.13 -7.00 -20.55
N ILE A 156 -0.97 -7.08 -19.79
CA ILE A 156 -2.04 -6.07 -19.80
C ILE A 156 -1.61 -4.87 -18.96
N ASP A 157 -1.60 -3.68 -19.56
CA ASP A 157 -1.33 -2.43 -18.84
C ASP A 157 -2.54 -2.05 -17.99
N PRO A 158 -2.43 -2.03 -16.64
CA PRO A 158 -3.54 -1.71 -15.76
C PRO A 158 -4.03 -0.26 -15.88
N ARG A 159 -3.22 0.65 -16.43
CA ARG A 159 -3.62 2.04 -16.69
C ARG A 159 -4.55 2.15 -17.88
N ARG A 160 -4.42 1.25 -18.86
CA ARG A 160 -5.23 1.20 -20.08
C ARG A 160 -6.46 0.32 -19.90
N ASP A 161 -6.27 -0.85 -19.30
CA ASP A 161 -7.35 -1.82 -19.05
C ASP A 161 -7.27 -2.40 -17.62
N PRO A 162 -7.75 -1.66 -16.62
CA PRO A 162 -7.73 -2.11 -15.23
C PRO A 162 -8.63 -3.33 -14.98
N ARG A 163 -9.68 -3.50 -15.78
CA ARG A 163 -10.60 -4.66 -15.66
C ARG A 163 -9.97 -5.91 -16.23
N GLY A 164 -9.34 -5.80 -17.41
CA GLY A 164 -8.61 -6.90 -18.04
C GLY A 164 -7.44 -7.36 -17.17
N PHE A 165 -6.66 -6.44 -16.63
CA PHE A 165 -5.57 -6.73 -15.70
C PHE A 165 -6.07 -7.52 -14.48
N ARG A 166 -7.12 -7.06 -13.81
CA ARG A 166 -7.69 -7.75 -12.64
C ARG A 166 -8.17 -9.15 -12.99
N LYS A 167 -8.89 -9.30 -14.11
CA LYS A 167 -9.36 -10.62 -14.58
C LYS A 167 -8.20 -11.58 -14.86
N ALA A 168 -7.13 -11.10 -15.49
CA ALA A 168 -5.94 -11.89 -15.75
C ALA A 168 -5.23 -12.32 -14.45
N SER A 169 -5.09 -11.40 -13.48
CA SER A 169 -4.55 -11.70 -12.15
C SER A 169 -5.35 -12.79 -11.44
N GLU A 170 -6.68 -12.69 -11.43
CA GLU A 170 -7.56 -13.69 -10.80
C GLU A 170 -7.54 -15.03 -11.52
N SER A 171 -7.45 -15.04 -12.85
CA SER A 171 -7.39 -16.27 -13.66
C SER A 171 -6.08 -17.01 -13.47
N GLY A 172 -4.95 -16.29 -13.47
CA GLY A 172 -3.64 -16.86 -13.21
C GLY A 172 -3.54 -17.48 -11.82
N MET A 173 -4.17 -16.86 -10.80
CA MET A 173 -4.26 -17.45 -9.47
C MET A 173 -5.07 -18.75 -9.42
N ARG A 174 -6.14 -18.86 -10.20
CA ARG A 174 -6.93 -20.10 -10.28
C ARG A 174 -6.11 -21.22 -10.89
N GLU A 175 -5.37 -20.93 -11.95
CA GLU A 175 -4.50 -21.91 -12.62
C GLU A 175 -3.39 -22.44 -11.69
N ILE A 176 -2.76 -21.54 -10.92
CA ILE A 176 -1.76 -21.91 -9.91
C ILE A 176 -2.37 -22.81 -8.82
N ARG A 177 -3.59 -22.53 -8.36
CA ARG A 177 -4.26 -23.30 -7.29
C ARG A 177 -4.76 -24.66 -7.73
N LEU A 178 -5.22 -24.79 -8.96
CA LEU A 178 -5.84 -26.00 -9.49
C LEU A 178 -4.84 -26.90 -10.23
N GLY A 179 -3.60 -26.42 -10.44
CA GLY A 179 -2.64 -27.05 -11.35
C GLY A 179 -3.06 -26.92 -12.81
N PRO A 180 -2.23 -27.31 -13.75
CA PRO A 180 -2.62 -27.34 -15.17
C PRO A 180 -3.85 -28.22 -15.29
N SER A 181 -4.92 -27.67 -15.87
CA SER A 181 -6.14 -28.43 -16.10
C SER A 181 -5.82 -29.63 -16.97
N HIS A 182 -6.11 -30.84 -16.47
CA HIS A 182 -5.94 -32.10 -17.19
C HIS A 182 -6.87 -32.24 -18.43
N ASP A 183 -7.51 -31.18 -18.85
CA ASP A 183 -8.45 -31.19 -19.99
C ASP A 183 -7.75 -31.29 -21.36
N THR A 184 -6.42 -31.23 -21.42
CA THR A 184 -5.69 -31.32 -22.69
C THR A 184 -5.38 -32.74 -23.13
N GLU A 185 -5.61 -33.76 -22.29
CA GLU A 185 -5.31 -35.15 -22.63
C GLU A 185 -6.48 -35.99 -23.15
N ARG A 186 -7.71 -35.43 -23.26
CA ARG A 186 -8.86 -36.16 -23.81
C ARG A 186 -9.02 -36.07 -25.31
N GLY A 187 -8.05 -35.55 -26.04
CA GLY A 187 -8.09 -35.31 -27.49
C GLY A 187 -7.21 -36.23 -28.34
N SER A 188 -6.68 -37.35 -27.82
CA SER A 188 -5.80 -38.20 -28.64
C SER A 188 -6.25 -39.66 -28.65
N ALA A 189 -6.72 -40.04 -29.82
CA ALA A 189 -6.65 -41.36 -30.41
C ALA A 189 -7.55 -42.48 -29.87
N VAL A 190 -8.69 -42.58 -30.43
CA VAL A 190 -9.25 -43.92 -30.72
C VAL A 190 -8.67 -44.38 -32.07
N PRO A 191 -7.80 -45.35 -32.15
CA PRO A 191 -7.41 -45.98 -33.42
C PRO A 191 -8.59 -46.88 -33.84
N SER A 192 -9.24 -46.51 -34.95
CA SER A 192 -10.20 -47.39 -35.65
C SER A 192 -9.47 -48.61 -36.18
N GLY A 193 -9.45 -49.67 -35.39
CA GLY A 193 -9.03 -50.99 -35.86
C GLY A 193 -10.09 -51.58 -36.80
N SER A 194 -9.91 -51.47 -38.09
CA SER A 194 -10.60 -52.27 -39.09
C SER A 194 -10.10 -53.70 -39.02
N ALA A 195 -10.89 -54.58 -38.41
CA ALA A 195 -10.71 -56.03 -38.53
C ALA A 195 -11.40 -56.49 -39.81
N SER A 196 -10.62 -56.78 -40.83
CA SER A 196 -11.03 -57.66 -41.93
C SER A 196 -10.74 -59.08 -41.51
N ALA A 197 -11.77 -59.90 -41.58
CA ALA A 197 -11.67 -61.38 -41.49
C ALA A 197 -12.19 -62.02 -42.77
N PRO A 198 -11.64 -63.16 -43.19
CA PRO A 198 -11.92 -63.82 -44.46
C PRO A 198 -13.24 -64.53 -44.50
#